data_2a019ea81fbbf60b41119e3a462bb4f5
#
_entry.id   2a019ea81fbbf60b41119e3a462bb4f5
#
_cell.length_a   1.000
_cell.length_b   1.000
_cell.length_c   1.000
_cell.angle_alpha   90.00
_cell.angle_beta   90.00
_cell.angle_gamma   90.00
#
_symmetry.space_group_name_H-M   'P 1'
#
loop_
_entity.id
_entity.type
_entity.pdbx_description
1 polymer ?
#
loop_
_entity_poly.entity_id
_entity_poly.type
_entity_poly.pdbx_seq_one_letter_code
_entity_poly.pdbx_strand_id
1 'polypeptide(L)'
;MTVLTDIIEINISRETAAVAQTNFNVPLFVSAHTRFAERARTYSSLTAIAEDFEPTDTAYIAAQKLFSQTLKPSQVVIGRRLVPSSTVNVNSIAVGTYTLTINDTPFVFIAGALDTAITIAAGLKTAYDVTPITGVTVTDNLDGSLTVASTIGYALAVSTNMSQANSPSVESWVTTINEITVV
;
A
#
# COMPACT_ATOMS: atom_id res chain seq x y z
N MET A 1 6.15 -30.50 -83.72
CA MET A 1 6.98 -29.99 -82.64
C MET A 1 6.06 -29.24 -81.66
N THR A 2 5.67 -29.90 -80.58
CA THR A 2 4.77 -29.36 -79.58
C THR A 2 5.67 -28.78 -78.51
N VAL A 3 5.67 -27.48 -78.37
CA VAL A 3 6.41 -26.78 -77.25
C VAL A 3 5.52 -26.87 -76.06
N LEU A 4 5.92 -27.67 -75.09
CA LEU A 4 5.34 -27.69 -73.75
C LEU A 4 5.85 -26.47 -72.99
N THR A 5 5.06 -25.44 -72.90
CA THR A 5 5.30 -24.36 -71.91
C THR A 5 4.74 -24.81 -70.58
N ASP A 6 5.61 -25.38 -69.76
CA ASP A 6 5.31 -25.72 -68.39
C ASP A 6 5.32 -24.40 -67.60
N ILE A 7 4.13 -23.87 -67.36
CA ILE A 7 3.97 -22.65 -66.52
C ILE A 7 3.84 -23.18 -65.12
N ILE A 8 4.94 -23.08 -64.35
CA ILE A 8 4.91 -23.33 -62.91
C ILE A 8 4.35 -22.06 -62.28
N GLU A 9 3.07 -22.09 -61.92
CA GLU A 9 2.43 -21.04 -61.16
C GLU A 9 2.74 -21.28 -59.65
N ILE A 10 3.76 -20.59 -59.14
CA ILE A 10 4.06 -20.62 -57.71
C ILE A 10 3.14 -19.63 -56.99
N ASN A 11 2.04 -20.14 -56.46
CA ASN A 11 1.13 -19.36 -55.62
C ASN A 11 1.67 -19.31 -54.18
N ILE A 12 2.45 -18.30 -53.87
CA ILE A 12 2.91 -18.07 -52.50
C ILE A 12 1.78 -17.34 -51.73
N SER A 13 0.88 -18.12 -51.15
CA SER A 13 -0.05 -17.58 -50.17
C SER A 13 0.75 -17.28 -48.91
N ARG A 14 1.07 -16.01 -48.68
CA ARG A 14 1.49 -15.54 -47.36
C ARG A 14 0.25 -15.62 -46.47
N GLU A 15 0.02 -16.74 -45.82
CA GLU A 15 -0.76 -16.72 -44.61
C GLU A 15 0.01 -15.90 -43.59
N THR A 16 -0.20 -14.61 -43.57
CA THR A 16 -0.05 -13.85 -42.33
C THR A 16 -1.12 -14.41 -41.39
N ALA A 17 -0.83 -15.53 -40.75
CA ALA A 17 -1.48 -15.82 -39.50
C ALA A 17 -1.23 -14.56 -38.66
N ALA A 18 -2.25 -13.74 -38.54
CA ALA A 18 -2.23 -12.70 -37.48
C ALA A 18 -1.85 -13.53 -36.25
N VAL A 19 -0.65 -13.30 -35.74
CA VAL A 19 -0.26 -13.86 -34.47
C VAL A 19 -1.38 -13.42 -33.56
N ALA A 20 -2.26 -14.39 -33.22
CA ALA A 20 -3.29 -14.13 -32.24
C ALA A 20 -2.47 -13.61 -31.05
N GLN A 21 -2.59 -12.34 -30.81
CA GLN A 21 -1.89 -11.69 -29.71
C GLN A 21 -2.46 -12.40 -28.49
N THR A 22 -1.74 -13.43 -28.06
CA THR A 22 -2.05 -14.19 -26.86
C THR A 22 -2.18 -13.13 -25.79
N ASN A 23 -3.39 -12.95 -25.32
CA ASN A 23 -3.77 -11.98 -24.32
C ASN A 23 -2.59 -11.73 -23.39
N PHE A 24 -1.91 -10.61 -23.54
CA PHE A 24 -1.04 -10.12 -22.51
C PHE A 24 -1.94 -9.94 -21.32
N ASN A 25 -1.76 -10.83 -20.37
CA ASN A 25 -2.50 -11.00 -19.15
C ASN A 25 -3.12 -9.70 -18.68
N VAL A 26 -4.37 -9.76 -18.24
CA VAL A 26 -5.08 -8.66 -17.63
C VAL A 26 -4.13 -7.96 -16.65
N PRO A 27 -3.75 -6.70 -16.86
CA PRO A 27 -2.80 -6.03 -15.97
C PRO A 27 -3.39 -5.94 -14.58
N LEU A 28 -2.59 -6.29 -13.57
CA LEU A 28 -2.90 -6.15 -12.16
C LEU A 28 -2.20 -4.90 -11.63
N PHE A 29 -2.97 -3.97 -11.12
CA PHE A 29 -2.49 -2.83 -10.36
C PHE A 29 -2.84 -3.01 -8.89
N VAL A 30 -1.84 -2.99 -8.01
CA VAL A 30 -2.03 -3.14 -6.56
C VAL A 30 -1.92 -1.78 -5.89
N SER A 31 -2.98 -1.38 -5.20
CA SER A 31 -3.06 -0.11 -4.48
C SER A 31 -3.56 -0.32 -3.06
N ALA A 32 -3.04 0.47 -2.12
CA ALA A 32 -3.61 0.53 -0.79
C ALA A 32 -4.86 1.41 -0.81
N HIS A 33 -6.00 0.84 -0.49
CA HIS A 33 -7.29 1.54 -0.45
C HIS A 33 -8.30 0.75 0.38
N THR A 34 -9.41 1.41 0.71
CA THR A 34 -10.55 0.82 1.43
C THR A 34 -11.85 0.89 0.62
N ARG A 35 -11.75 1.14 -0.70
CA ARG A 35 -12.91 1.39 -1.57
C ARG A 35 -13.82 0.16 -1.74
N PHE A 36 -13.24 -1.05 -1.66
CA PHE A 36 -13.98 -2.31 -1.65
C PHE A 36 -13.35 -3.32 -0.70
N ALA A 37 -14.14 -4.31 -0.28
CA ALA A 37 -13.71 -5.30 0.72
C ALA A 37 -12.91 -6.47 0.13
N GLU A 38 -13.12 -6.79 -1.15
CA GLU A 38 -12.48 -7.89 -1.86
C GLU A 38 -10.97 -7.65 -2.02
N ARG A 39 -10.21 -8.70 -2.22
CA ARG A 39 -8.76 -8.60 -2.47
C ARG A 39 -8.44 -7.97 -3.81
N ALA A 40 -9.28 -8.22 -4.81
CA ALA A 40 -9.13 -7.69 -6.14
C ALA A 40 -10.48 -7.57 -6.83
N ARG A 41 -10.62 -6.57 -7.70
CA ARG A 41 -11.80 -6.34 -8.52
C ARG A 41 -11.38 -6.09 -9.96
N THR A 42 -12.12 -6.66 -10.91
CA THR A 42 -11.87 -6.53 -12.35
C THR A 42 -12.77 -5.46 -12.95
N TYR A 43 -12.19 -4.61 -13.78
CA TYR A 43 -12.87 -3.52 -14.46
C TYR A 43 -12.63 -3.60 -15.96
N SER A 44 -13.68 -3.38 -16.75
CA SER A 44 -13.63 -3.37 -18.22
C SER A 44 -13.59 -1.97 -18.82
N SER A 45 -13.76 -0.94 -18.00
CA SER A 45 -13.76 0.46 -18.46
C SER A 45 -13.34 1.42 -17.34
N LEU A 46 -12.92 2.61 -17.74
CA LEU A 46 -12.62 3.68 -16.78
C LEU A 46 -13.90 4.16 -16.05
N THR A 47 -15.06 4.11 -16.71
CA THR A 47 -16.35 4.46 -16.08
C THR A 47 -16.67 3.51 -14.93
N ALA A 48 -16.45 2.21 -15.10
CA ALA A 48 -16.66 1.24 -14.03
C ALA A 48 -15.70 1.47 -12.85
N ILE A 49 -14.47 1.93 -13.11
CA ILE A 49 -13.52 2.29 -12.05
C ILE A 49 -13.97 3.55 -11.30
N ALA A 50 -14.59 4.51 -11.99
CA ALA A 50 -15.10 5.74 -11.38
C ALA A 50 -16.26 5.50 -10.39
N GLU A 51 -16.90 4.33 -10.40
CA GLU A 51 -17.89 3.95 -9.40
C GLU A 51 -17.26 3.68 -8.03
N ASP A 52 -16.02 3.22 -8.00
CA ASP A 52 -15.30 2.87 -6.76
C ASP A 52 -14.21 3.89 -6.39
N PHE A 53 -13.58 4.55 -7.37
CA PHE A 53 -12.41 5.40 -7.19
C PHE A 53 -12.64 6.81 -7.67
N GLU A 54 -12.15 7.78 -6.90
CA GLU A 54 -12.12 9.18 -7.31
C GLU A 54 -11.03 9.43 -8.39
N PRO A 55 -11.20 10.45 -9.26
CA PRO A 55 -10.21 10.78 -10.28
C PRO A 55 -8.81 11.10 -9.75
N THR A 56 -8.69 11.43 -8.47
CA THR A 56 -7.44 11.72 -7.76
C THR A 56 -6.78 10.48 -7.17
N ASP A 57 -7.49 9.36 -7.10
CA ASP A 57 -6.95 8.11 -6.56
C ASP A 57 -5.88 7.54 -7.49
N THR A 58 -4.80 7.02 -6.90
CA THR A 58 -3.67 6.44 -7.65
C THR A 58 -4.12 5.30 -8.58
N ALA A 59 -5.07 4.48 -8.11
CA ALA A 59 -5.64 3.38 -8.90
C ALA A 59 -6.39 3.89 -10.14
N TYR A 60 -7.18 4.96 -9.99
CA TYR A 60 -7.89 5.58 -11.10
C TYR A 60 -6.92 6.16 -12.12
N ILE A 61 -5.91 6.92 -11.68
CA ILE A 61 -4.89 7.52 -12.55
C ILE A 61 -4.12 6.45 -13.32
N ALA A 62 -3.72 5.35 -12.65
CA ALA A 62 -3.04 4.24 -13.31
C ALA A 62 -3.91 3.57 -14.37
N ALA A 63 -5.18 3.29 -14.05
CA ALA A 63 -6.14 2.71 -14.99
C ALA A 63 -6.45 3.65 -16.17
N GLN A 64 -6.56 4.96 -15.91
CA GLN A 64 -6.73 5.96 -16.97
C GLN A 64 -5.59 5.90 -17.99
N LYS A 65 -4.33 5.78 -17.50
CA LYS A 65 -3.16 5.63 -18.37
C LYS A 65 -3.19 4.33 -19.18
N LEU A 66 -3.64 3.23 -18.56
CA LEU A 66 -3.76 1.93 -19.23
C LEU A 66 -4.84 1.97 -20.33
N PHE A 67 -6.03 2.48 -20.02
CA PHE A 67 -7.14 2.55 -20.98
C PHE A 67 -6.96 3.61 -22.07
N SER A 68 -6.04 4.56 -21.89
CA SER A 68 -5.72 5.58 -22.90
C SER A 68 -4.71 5.12 -23.95
N GLN A 69 -4.15 3.92 -23.82
CA GLN A 69 -3.18 3.40 -24.78
C GLN A 69 -3.85 2.98 -26.10
N THR A 70 -3.11 3.07 -27.22
CA THR A 70 -3.60 2.63 -28.54
C THR A 70 -3.96 1.13 -28.55
N LEU A 71 -3.14 0.31 -27.88
CA LEU A 71 -3.39 -1.10 -27.62
C LEU A 71 -3.77 -1.25 -26.14
N LYS A 72 -4.98 -0.84 -25.82
CA LYS A 72 -5.50 -0.90 -24.45
C LYS A 72 -5.89 -2.33 -24.07
N PRO A 73 -5.69 -2.73 -22.82
CA PRO A 73 -6.21 -3.99 -22.32
C PRO A 73 -7.75 -3.98 -22.33
N SER A 74 -8.36 -5.17 -22.51
CA SER A 74 -9.82 -5.32 -22.42
C SER A 74 -10.32 -5.18 -20.98
N GLN A 75 -9.48 -5.49 -20.02
CA GLN A 75 -9.77 -5.46 -18.59
C GLN A 75 -8.53 -5.04 -17.79
N VAL A 76 -8.75 -4.50 -16.61
CA VAL A 76 -7.73 -4.19 -15.61
C VAL A 76 -8.21 -4.77 -14.28
N VAL A 77 -7.33 -5.41 -13.56
CA VAL A 77 -7.59 -5.84 -12.17
C VAL A 77 -6.95 -4.84 -11.23
N ILE A 78 -7.72 -4.35 -10.28
CA ILE A 78 -7.20 -3.54 -9.18
C ILE A 78 -7.20 -4.42 -7.94
N GLY A 79 -5.99 -4.70 -7.43
CA GLY A 79 -5.77 -5.45 -6.22
C GLY A 79 -5.70 -4.52 -5.01
N ARG A 80 -6.34 -4.92 -3.90
CA ARG A 80 -6.30 -4.20 -2.64
C ARG A 80 -5.13 -4.69 -1.79
N ARG A 81 -4.20 -3.79 -1.49
CA ARG A 81 -3.26 -3.96 -0.40
C ARG A 81 -3.89 -3.44 0.89
N LEU A 82 -3.77 -4.18 1.98
CA LEU A 82 -4.18 -3.66 3.28
C LEU A 82 -3.34 -2.42 3.64
N VAL A 83 -3.99 -1.50 4.32
CA VAL A 83 -3.34 -0.29 4.83
C VAL A 83 -2.30 -0.72 5.87
N PRO A 84 -1.03 -0.31 5.75
CA PRO A 84 -0.02 -0.67 6.72
C PRO A 84 -0.39 -0.11 8.10
N SER A 85 -0.28 -0.97 9.11
CA SER A 85 -0.46 -0.58 10.50
C SER A 85 0.63 -1.21 11.36
N SER A 86 0.96 -0.53 12.45
CA SER A 86 1.93 -0.98 13.43
C SER A 86 1.36 -0.75 14.82
N THR A 87 1.49 -1.75 15.70
CA THR A 87 1.16 -1.59 17.12
C THR A 87 2.44 -1.39 17.92
N VAL A 88 2.46 -0.34 18.70
CA VAL A 88 3.59 0.05 19.57
C VAL A 88 3.15 -0.18 21.02
N ASN A 89 3.89 -0.96 21.77
CA ASN A 89 3.62 -1.25 23.18
C ASN A 89 4.66 -0.58 24.08
N VAL A 90 4.21 0.02 25.16
CA VAL A 90 5.09 0.53 26.22
C VAL A 90 5.40 -0.62 27.19
N ASN A 91 6.48 -1.36 26.93
CA ASN A 91 6.84 -2.54 27.71
C ASN A 91 7.70 -2.23 28.94
N SER A 92 8.35 -1.09 28.99
CA SER A 92 9.17 -0.66 30.11
C SER A 92 8.67 0.67 30.63
N ILE A 93 8.45 0.75 31.93
CA ILE A 93 7.99 1.95 32.62
C ILE A 93 9.14 2.47 33.46
N ALA A 94 9.68 3.63 33.11
CA ALA A 94 10.71 4.28 33.89
C ALA A 94 10.67 5.78 33.64
N VAL A 95 11.25 6.54 34.56
CA VAL A 95 11.46 7.97 34.37
C VAL A 95 12.42 8.18 33.21
N GLY A 96 11.98 8.92 32.21
CA GLY A 96 12.79 9.16 31.02
C GLY A 96 12.02 9.74 29.86
N THR A 97 12.68 9.86 28.74
CA THR A 97 12.11 10.39 27.50
C THR A 97 11.73 9.25 26.58
N TYR A 98 10.45 9.17 26.24
CA TYR A 98 9.89 8.24 25.28
C TYR A 98 9.70 8.95 23.95
N THR A 99 10.20 8.37 22.87
CA THR A 99 10.11 8.92 21.53
C THR A 99 9.43 7.93 20.61
N LEU A 100 8.34 8.33 19.99
CA LEU A 100 7.68 7.63 18.89
C LEU A 100 8.04 8.36 17.60
N THR A 101 8.74 7.71 16.69
CA THR A 101 9.09 8.29 15.39
C THR A 101 8.23 7.67 14.30
N ILE A 102 7.50 8.49 13.57
CA ILE A 102 6.64 8.07 12.45
C ILE A 102 7.11 8.81 11.20
N ASN A 103 7.53 8.07 10.17
CA ASN A 103 8.06 8.62 8.92
C ASN A 103 9.07 9.76 9.18
N ASP A 104 10.10 9.45 9.99
CA ASP A 104 11.19 10.36 10.40
C ASP A 104 10.76 11.56 11.27
N THR A 105 9.50 11.67 11.65
CA THR A 105 9.00 12.73 12.56
C THR A 105 8.92 12.20 13.98
N PRO A 106 9.68 12.74 14.94
CA PRO A 106 9.67 12.30 16.33
C PRO A 106 8.54 12.98 17.12
N PHE A 107 7.84 12.18 17.92
CA PHE A 107 6.88 12.61 18.94
C PHE A 107 7.40 12.20 20.30
N VAL A 108 7.45 13.13 21.24
CA VAL A 108 8.19 12.95 22.49
C VAL A 108 7.27 13.13 23.68
N PHE A 109 7.40 12.22 24.67
CA PHE A 109 6.79 12.32 25.98
C PHE A 109 7.86 12.11 27.06
N ILE A 110 7.84 12.94 28.10
CA ILE A 110 8.75 12.83 29.25
C ILE A 110 7.98 12.22 30.40
N ALA A 111 8.30 10.99 30.75
CA ALA A 111 7.64 10.25 31.82
C ALA A 111 8.28 10.57 33.18
N GLY A 112 7.44 10.81 34.18
CA GLY A 112 7.79 10.93 35.58
C GLY A 112 7.68 9.62 36.35
N ALA A 113 7.95 9.69 37.65
CA ALA A 113 7.97 8.48 38.51
C ALA A 113 6.59 7.81 38.72
N LEU A 114 5.51 8.53 38.46
CA LEU A 114 4.13 8.02 38.64
C LEU A 114 3.45 7.64 37.32
N ASP A 115 4.15 7.79 36.21
CA ASP A 115 3.59 7.44 34.93
C ASP A 115 3.51 5.91 34.74
N THR A 116 2.47 5.49 34.08
CA THR A 116 2.18 4.10 33.71
C THR A 116 2.32 3.94 32.20
N ALA A 117 2.30 2.71 31.70
CA ALA A 117 2.27 2.45 30.26
C ALA A 117 1.10 3.18 29.56
N ILE A 118 -0.04 3.26 30.22
CA ILE A 118 -1.24 3.95 29.71
C ILE A 118 -1.00 5.45 29.61
N THR A 119 -0.45 6.08 30.64
CA THR A 119 -0.20 7.53 30.64
C THR A 119 0.88 7.91 29.64
N ILE A 120 1.91 7.06 29.46
CA ILE A 120 2.96 7.26 28.46
C ILE A 120 2.39 7.16 27.04
N ALA A 121 1.58 6.14 26.75
CA ALA A 121 0.92 5.99 25.47
C ALA A 121 -0.01 7.18 25.16
N ALA A 122 -0.85 7.57 26.12
CA ALA A 122 -1.71 8.76 26.01
C ALA A 122 -0.91 10.05 25.79
N GLY A 123 0.23 10.21 26.45
CA GLY A 123 1.12 11.34 26.28
C GLY A 123 1.77 11.41 24.89
N LEU A 124 2.22 10.27 24.36
CA LEU A 124 2.72 10.16 22.98
C LEU A 124 1.62 10.45 21.95
N LYS A 125 0.40 9.96 22.19
CA LYS A 125 -0.76 10.29 21.37
C LYS A 125 -1.06 11.78 21.38
N THR A 126 -1.02 12.41 22.54
CA THR A 126 -1.21 13.86 22.68
C THR A 126 -0.14 14.63 21.93
N ALA A 127 1.13 14.20 22.01
CA ALA A 127 2.22 14.82 21.26
C ALA A 127 1.99 14.71 19.73
N TYR A 128 1.48 13.57 19.27
CA TYR A 128 1.11 13.39 17.86
C TYR A 128 -0.04 14.33 17.45
N ASP A 129 -1.05 14.51 18.28
CA ASP A 129 -2.23 15.33 17.96
C ASP A 129 -1.92 16.83 17.81
N VAL A 130 -0.81 17.29 18.34
CA VAL A 130 -0.33 18.68 18.15
C VAL A 130 0.12 18.91 16.69
N THR A 131 0.78 17.94 16.08
CA THR A 131 1.29 18.03 14.70
C THR A 131 1.05 16.73 13.95
N PRO A 132 -0.20 16.42 13.59
CA PRO A 132 -0.53 15.15 12.97
C PRO A 132 0.06 15.04 11.56
N ILE A 133 0.53 13.85 11.20
CA ILE A 133 1.04 13.54 9.86
C ILE A 133 -0.14 13.24 8.94
N THR A 134 -0.21 13.95 7.81
CA THR A 134 -1.25 13.69 6.80
C THR A 134 -1.21 12.24 6.32
N GLY A 135 -2.37 11.59 6.30
CA GLY A 135 -2.49 10.21 5.85
C GLY A 135 -2.04 9.16 6.86
N VAL A 136 -1.79 9.56 8.10
CA VAL A 136 -1.50 8.65 9.23
C VAL A 136 -2.52 8.89 10.33
N THR A 137 -2.89 7.85 11.05
CA THR A 137 -3.68 7.92 12.29
C THR A 137 -2.93 7.23 13.41
N VAL A 138 -2.98 7.81 14.60
CA VAL A 138 -2.50 7.18 15.82
C VAL A 138 -3.69 7.01 16.75
N THR A 139 -3.95 5.79 17.18
CA THR A 139 -5.03 5.44 18.10
C THR A 139 -4.44 4.96 19.41
N ASP A 140 -4.87 5.55 20.52
CA ASP A 140 -4.58 5.04 21.85
C ASP A 140 -5.56 3.89 22.16
N ASN A 141 -5.02 2.70 22.42
CA ASN A 141 -5.80 1.51 22.73
C ASN A 141 -6.21 1.43 24.22
N LEU A 142 -5.78 2.40 25.04
CA LEU A 142 -6.07 2.52 26.47
C LEU A 142 -5.54 1.36 27.32
N ASP A 143 -4.63 0.57 26.80
CA ASP A 143 -3.96 -0.56 27.45
C ASP A 143 -2.44 -0.37 27.59
N GLY A 144 -1.93 0.81 27.24
CA GLY A 144 -0.50 1.14 27.18
C GLY A 144 0.10 0.85 25.81
N SER A 145 -0.73 0.64 24.81
CA SER A 145 -0.32 0.52 23.42
C SER A 145 -0.94 1.58 22.51
N LEU A 146 -0.26 1.85 21.40
CA LEU A 146 -0.70 2.72 20.33
C LEU A 146 -0.79 1.94 19.02
N THR A 147 -1.86 2.14 18.26
CA THR A 147 -1.94 1.68 16.88
C THR A 147 -1.67 2.84 15.93
N VAL A 148 -0.62 2.72 15.14
CA VAL A 148 -0.27 3.67 14.08
C VAL A 148 -0.68 3.06 12.76
N ALA A 149 -1.52 3.72 11.98
CA ALA A 149 -2.02 3.21 10.72
C ALA A 149 -1.96 4.27 9.61
N SER A 150 -1.66 3.84 8.40
CA SER A 150 -1.78 4.70 7.23
C SER A 150 -3.23 4.72 6.75
N THR A 151 -3.79 5.88 6.44
CA THR A 151 -5.18 6.02 5.97
C THR A 151 -5.31 5.81 4.47
N ILE A 152 -4.26 6.02 3.69
CA ILE A 152 -4.29 6.04 2.21
C ILE A 152 -3.08 5.30 1.61
N GLY A 153 -2.57 4.28 2.27
CA GLY A 153 -1.48 3.48 1.70
C GLY A 153 -0.14 4.18 1.59
N TYR A 154 0.08 5.24 2.36
CA TYR A 154 1.42 5.79 2.52
C TYR A 154 2.35 4.74 3.12
N ALA A 155 3.60 4.75 2.71
CA ALA A 155 4.61 3.98 3.40
C ALA A 155 4.63 4.40 4.87
N LEU A 156 4.59 3.42 5.77
CA LEU A 156 4.59 3.64 7.19
C LEU A 156 5.88 3.09 7.78
N ALA A 157 6.72 3.97 8.27
CA ALA A 157 7.89 3.63 9.06
C ALA A 157 7.65 4.12 10.49
N VAL A 158 7.63 3.19 11.43
CA VAL A 158 7.42 3.49 12.85
C VAL A 158 8.61 2.99 13.63
N SER A 159 9.18 3.86 14.49
CA SER A 159 10.25 3.49 15.41
C SER A 159 10.02 4.11 16.79
N THR A 160 10.46 3.41 17.84
CA THR A 160 10.38 3.88 19.22
C THR A 160 11.76 3.90 19.85
N ASN A 161 11.99 4.87 20.69
CA ASN A 161 13.17 4.95 21.53
C ASN A 161 12.76 5.41 22.93
N MET A 162 13.40 4.84 23.94
CA MET A 162 13.31 5.28 25.31
C MET A 162 14.71 5.64 25.78
N SER A 163 14.94 6.90 26.13
CA SER A 163 16.19 7.36 26.73
C SER A 163 15.99 7.52 28.23
N GLN A 164 16.65 6.68 28.99
CA GLN A 164 16.80 6.86 30.44
C GLN A 164 18.16 7.52 30.72
N ALA A 165 18.23 8.28 31.80
CA ALA A 165 19.48 8.93 32.20
C ALA A 165 20.62 7.92 32.45
N ASN A 166 20.34 6.63 32.68
CA ASN A 166 21.32 5.60 33.02
C ASN A 166 21.02 4.18 32.50
N SER A 167 20.21 3.98 31.45
CA SER A 167 19.89 2.64 30.94
C SER A 167 19.79 2.57 29.43
N PRO A 168 20.15 1.43 28.83
CA PRO A 168 20.04 1.25 27.39
C PRO A 168 18.57 1.25 26.93
N SER A 169 18.37 1.69 25.69
CA SER A 169 17.05 1.66 25.03
C SER A 169 16.44 0.27 25.01
N VAL A 170 15.16 0.15 25.34
CA VAL A 170 14.39 -1.09 25.20
C VAL A 170 13.39 -0.87 24.09
N GLU A 171 13.55 -1.63 23.00
CA GLU A 171 12.63 -1.60 21.87
C GLU A 171 11.79 -2.89 21.85
N SER A 172 10.51 -2.75 21.59
CA SER A 172 9.64 -3.89 21.30
C SER A 172 8.73 -3.53 20.13
N TRP A 173 8.80 -4.35 19.09
CA TRP A 173 8.10 -4.14 17.82
C TRP A 173 7.15 -5.28 17.52
N VAL A 174 5.96 -4.96 17.08
CA VAL A 174 5.16 -5.86 16.27
C VAL A 174 4.71 -5.09 15.04
N THR A 175 5.39 -5.28 13.94
CA THR A 175 4.93 -4.79 12.65
C THR A 175 4.17 -5.91 11.97
N THR A 176 2.85 -5.79 11.89
CA THR A 176 2.04 -6.71 11.09
C THR A 176 2.00 -6.18 9.67
N ILE A 177 2.88 -6.68 8.82
CA ILE A 177 2.80 -6.47 7.38
C ILE A 177 1.78 -7.47 6.87
N ASN A 178 0.60 -6.99 6.52
CA ASN A 178 -0.39 -7.81 5.82
C ASN A 178 0.02 -7.94 4.36
N GLU A 179 0.78 -8.98 4.05
CA GLU A 179 1.16 -9.31 2.69
C GLU A 179 -0.06 -9.78 1.89
N ILE A 180 -0.16 -9.31 0.65
CA ILE A 180 -1.11 -9.86 -0.31
C ILE A 180 -0.56 -11.20 -0.75
N THR A 181 -1.13 -12.29 -0.27
CA THR A 181 -0.93 -13.59 -0.89
C THR A 181 -1.78 -13.63 -2.15
N VAL A 182 -1.13 -13.55 -3.30
CA VAL A 182 -1.78 -13.78 -4.59
C VAL A 182 -1.93 -15.30 -4.72
N VAL A 183 -3.17 -15.79 -4.74
CA VAL A 183 -3.51 -17.16 -5.07
C VAL A 183 -3.96 -17.20 -6.52
#